data_e2e12e66793a999eb0657162f2eb408f
#
_entry.id   e2e12e66793a999eb0657162f2eb408f
#
_cell.length_a   1.000
_cell.length_b   1.000
_cell.length_c   1.000
_cell.angle_alpha   90.00
_cell.angle_beta   90.00
_cell.angle_gamma   90.00
#
_symmetry.space_group_name_H-M   'P 1'
#
loop_
_entity.id
_entity.type
_entity.pdbx_description
1 polymer ?
#
loop_
_entity_poly.entity_id
_entity_poly.type
_entity_poly.pdbx_seq_one_letter_code
_entity_poly.pdbx_strand_id
1 'polypeptide(L)'
;MKVLLAGAFGNLGADILKKLVADGHEVVAADMMERDLGIEKNYTFKKIDVTAPETLKGICDGCDTVITTVGLTKGSATVTPYEIDYQGNLNLLNEAKAAGVKNFTFISVIKADKAPHIPMLHAKAMFEEELKRADSLTLSTAPPAISMTSLRYSSR
;
A
#
# COMPACT_ATOMS: atom_id res chain seq x y z
N MET A 1 16.30 -1.06 -6.06
CA MET A 1 15.33 0.04 -5.85
C MET A 1 15.02 0.15 -4.37
N LYS A 2 14.70 1.36 -3.92
CA LYS A 2 14.16 1.59 -2.58
C LYS A 2 12.63 1.60 -2.63
N VAL A 3 12.01 0.70 -1.90
CA VAL A 3 10.56 0.44 -1.90
C VAL A 3 9.98 0.74 -0.54
N LEU A 4 8.98 1.62 -0.47
CA LEU A 4 8.10 1.70 0.69
C LEU A 4 6.96 0.71 0.52
N LEU A 5 6.80 -0.21 1.45
CA LEU A 5 5.67 -1.14 1.52
C LEU A 5 4.82 -0.81 2.74
N ALA A 6 3.65 -0.21 2.52
CA ALA A 6 2.68 0.06 3.58
C ALA A 6 1.70 -1.11 3.74
N GLY A 7 1.40 -1.47 4.99
CA GLY A 7 0.69 -2.70 5.32
C GLY A 7 1.57 -3.95 5.22
N ALA A 8 2.88 -3.79 5.46
CA ALA A 8 3.92 -4.78 5.22
C ALA A 8 3.73 -6.09 6.02
N PHE A 9 3.05 -6.03 7.14
CA PHE A 9 2.81 -7.18 8.02
C PHE A 9 1.37 -7.71 7.99
N GLY A 10 0.54 -7.19 7.08
CA GLY A 10 -0.74 -7.80 6.70
C GLY A 10 -0.54 -9.13 5.96
N ASN A 11 -1.61 -9.87 5.70
CA ASN A 11 -1.50 -11.18 5.02
C ASN A 11 -0.78 -11.06 3.67
N LEU A 12 -1.28 -10.18 2.80
CA LEU A 12 -0.68 -9.96 1.49
C LEU A 12 0.65 -9.19 1.58
N GLY A 13 0.72 -8.17 2.45
CA GLY A 13 1.94 -7.38 2.64
C GLY A 13 3.12 -8.24 3.04
N ALA A 14 2.92 -9.23 3.91
CA ALA A 14 3.98 -10.15 4.34
C ALA A 14 4.55 -10.97 3.18
N ASP A 15 3.72 -11.43 2.25
CA ASP A 15 4.19 -12.17 1.08
C ASP A 15 4.95 -11.27 0.11
N ILE A 16 4.48 -10.03 -0.08
CA ILE A 16 5.19 -9.03 -0.88
C ILE A 16 6.52 -8.67 -0.22
N LEU A 17 6.55 -8.45 1.10
CA LEU A 17 7.79 -8.14 1.83
C LEU A 17 8.84 -9.24 1.64
N LYS A 18 8.45 -10.51 1.84
CA LYS A 18 9.33 -11.66 1.61
C LYS A 18 9.92 -11.65 0.20
N LYS A 19 9.08 -11.39 -0.80
CA LYS A 19 9.53 -11.35 -2.19
C LYS A 19 10.48 -10.21 -2.47
N LEU A 20 10.18 -9.00 -2.01
CA LEU A 20 11.03 -7.82 -2.20
C LEU A 20 12.41 -8.00 -1.54
N VAL A 21 12.45 -8.55 -0.34
CA VAL A 21 13.71 -8.86 0.36
C VAL A 21 14.50 -9.92 -0.39
N ALA A 22 13.86 -10.99 -0.84
CA ALA A 22 14.51 -12.05 -1.61
C ALA A 22 15.07 -11.56 -2.95
N ASP A 23 14.42 -10.57 -3.57
CA ASP A 23 14.87 -9.94 -4.82
C ASP A 23 15.97 -8.87 -4.59
N GLY A 24 16.39 -8.65 -3.35
CA GLY A 24 17.49 -7.73 -3.01
C GLY A 24 17.12 -6.25 -3.06
N HIS A 25 15.84 -5.90 -2.91
CA HIS A 25 15.42 -4.51 -2.81
C HIS A 25 15.71 -3.93 -1.42
N GLU A 26 16.00 -2.63 -1.36
CA GLU A 26 15.98 -1.88 -0.11
C GLU A 26 14.53 -1.60 0.26
N VAL A 27 14.04 -2.20 1.36
CA VAL A 27 12.63 -2.12 1.74
C VAL A 27 12.44 -1.35 3.03
N VAL A 28 11.58 -0.35 2.98
CA VAL A 28 10.98 0.27 4.17
C VAL A 28 9.64 -0.42 4.40
N ALA A 29 9.58 -1.29 5.41
CA ALA A 29 8.39 -2.03 5.79
C ALA A 29 7.59 -1.22 6.81
N ALA A 30 6.48 -0.64 6.38
CA ALA A 30 5.67 0.28 7.17
C ALA A 30 4.34 -0.37 7.59
N ASP A 31 4.06 -0.37 8.89
CA ASP A 31 2.83 -0.92 9.45
C ASP A 31 2.61 -0.38 10.89
N MET A 32 1.45 -0.65 11.48
CA MET A 32 1.18 -0.34 12.88
C MET A 32 2.02 -1.18 13.84
N MET A 33 2.32 -2.42 13.47
CA MET A 33 3.13 -3.36 14.25
C MET A 33 3.99 -4.22 13.36
N GLU A 34 5.23 -4.47 13.80
CA GLU A 34 6.10 -5.46 13.20
C GLU A 34 5.73 -6.86 13.69
N ARG A 35 5.77 -7.85 12.80
CA ARG A 35 5.60 -9.28 13.13
C ARG A 35 6.82 -10.06 12.65
N ASP A 36 7.17 -11.11 13.38
CA ASP A 36 8.17 -12.08 12.90
C ASP A 36 7.60 -12.86 11.71
N LEU A 37 8.28 -12.77 10.58
CA LEU A 37 7.90 -13.47 9.35
C LEU A 37 8.82 -14.66 9.05
N GLY A 38 9.78 -14.96 9.93
CA GLY A 38 10.76 -16.02 9.74
C GLY A 38 11.74 -15.77 8.57
N ILE A 39 12.00 -14.51 8.23
CA ILE A 39 12.95 -14.09 7.19
C ILE A 39 14.08 -13.27 7.78
N GLU A 40 15.22 -13.23 7.09
CA GLU A 40 16.29 -12.29 7.46
C GLU A 40 15.78 -10.84 7.41
N LYS A 41 16.17 -10.07 8.43
CA LYS A 41 15.72 -8.69 8.63
C LYS A 41 16.46 -7.71 7.71
N ASN A 42 16.44 -7.97 6.41
CA ASN A 42 17.00 -7.11 5.38
C ASN A 42 16.01 -6.04 4.92
N TYR A 43 15.31 -5.43 5.86
CA TYR A 43 14.39 -4.33 5.68
C TYR A 43 14.45 -3.38 6.87
N THR A 44 14.00 -2.14 6.69
CA THR A 44 13.83 -1.18 7.78
C THR A 44 12.36 -1.13 8.18
N PHE A 45 12.05 -1.43 9.44
CA PHE A 45 10.69 -1.25 9.95
C PHE A 45 10.42 0.22 10.30
N LYS A 46 9.27 0.71 9.92
CA LYS A 46 8.72 2.01 10.34
C LYS A 46 7.30 1.85 10.84
N LYS A 47 7.08 2.21 12.10
CA LYS A 47 5.73 2.24 12.67
C LYS A 47 4.96 3.42 12.11
N ILE A 48 3.79 3.15 11.53
CA ILE A 48 2.87 4.15 10.99
C ILE A 48 1.43 3.87 11.41
N ASP A 49 0.64 4.93 11.43
CA ASP A 49 -0.81 4.87 11.42
C ASP A 49 -1.30 5.75 10.27
N VAL A 50 -1.92 5.15 9.26
CA VAL A 50 -2.36 5.88 8.07
C VAL A 50 -3.47 6.88 8.36
N THR A 51 -4.18 6.74 9.48
CA THR A 51 -5.19 7.71 9.95
C THR A 51 -4.59 8.92 10.65
N ALA A 52 -3.29 8.85 11.00
CA ALA A 52 -2.52 9.90 11.66
C ALA A 52 -1.42 10.41 10.72
N PRO A 53 -1.70 11.42 9.87
CA PRO A 53 -0.78 11.90 8.82
C PRO A 53 0.61 12.28 9.33
N GLU A 54 0.72 12.72 10.57
CA GLU A 54 1.99 13.06 11.21
C GLU A 54 2.94 11.87 11.30
N THR A 55 2.41 10.64 11.37
CA THR A 55 3.22 9.41 11.41
C THR A 55 3.82 9.04 10.05
N LEU A 56 3.27 9.62 8.98
CA LEU A 56 3.67 9.35 7.60
C LEU A 56 4.73 10.35 7.10
N LYS A 57 4.95 11.44 7.83
CA LYS A 57 5.81 12.53 7.38
C LYS A 57 7.22 12.05 7.08
N GLY A 58 7.67 12.27 5.84
CA GLY A 58 9.01 11.90 5.36
C GLY A 58 9.22 10.40 5.13
N ILE A 59 8.18 9.57 5.28
CA ILE A 59 8.34 8.11 5.13
C ILE A 59 8.68 7.68 3.70
N CYS A 60 8.31 8.49 2.73
CA CYS A 60 8.55 8.26 1.31
C CYS A 60 9.89 8.82 0.81
N ASP A 61 10.70 9.46 1.69
CA ASP A 61 11.92 10.15 1.28
C ASP A 61 12.93 9.19 0.65
N GLY A 62 13.35 9.52 -0.56
CA GLY A 62 14.29 8.73 -1.34
C GLY A 62 13.76 7.40 -1.86
N CYS A 63 12.46 7.11 -1.73
CA CYS A 63 11.86 5.92 -2.30
C CYS A 63 11.62 6.08 -3.81
N ASP A 64 11.91 5.00 -4.56
CA ASP A 64 11.63 4.93 -5.99
C ASP A 64 10.16 4.60 -6.26
N THR A 65 9.58 3.80 -5.36
CA THR A 65 8.19 3.33 -5.47
C THR A 65 7.54 3.14 -4.11
N VAL A 66 6.24 3.32 -4.07
CA VAL A 66 5.38 2.99 -2.92
C VAL A 66 4.43 1.87 -3.34
N ILE A 67 4.32 0.86 -2.50
CA ILE A 67 3.31 -0.20 -2.62
C ILE A 67 2.46 -0.16 -1.35
N THR A 68 1.16 -0.08 -1.50
CA THR A 68 0.25 -0.14 -0.35
C THR A 68 -0.73 -1.31 -0.46
N THR A 69 -0.77 -2.09 0.60
CA THR A 69 -1.76 -3.15 0.85
C THR A 69 -2.71 -2.75 1.98
N VAL A 70 -2.64 -1.48 2.40
CA VAL A 70 -3.45 -0.97 3.51
C VAL A 70 -4.92 -1.05 3.17
N GLY A 71 -5.68 -1.67 4.04
CA GLY A 71 -7.13 -1.81 3.94
C GLY A 71 -7.69 -2.68 5.06
N LEU A 72 -8.94 -2.46 5.40
CA LEU A 72 -9.65 -3.29 6.36
C LEU A 72 -10.06 -4.61 5.68
N THR A 73 -9.73 -5.73 6.33
CA THR A 73 -10.16 -7.08 5.90
C THR A 73 -11.38 -7.56 6.65
N LYS A 74 -11.66 -6.95 7.80
CA LYS A 74 -12.81 -7.25 8.67
C LYS A 74 -13.37 -5.95 9.22
N GLY A 75 -14.67 -5.96 9.54
CA GLY A 75 -15.29 -4.84 10.23
C GLY A 75 -14.58 -4.53 11.55
N SER A 76 -14.45 -3.26 11.85
CA SER A 76 -13.89 -2.76 13.11
C SER A 76 -14.94 -1.91 13.83
N ALA A 77 -14.94 -1.96 15.16
CA ALA A 77 -15.81 -1.10 15.97
C ALA A 77 -15.26 0.33 16.13
N THR A 78 -13.97 0.54 15.82
CA THR A 78 -13.25 1.78 16.11
C THR A 78 -12.85 2.58 14.89
N VAL A 79 -12.73 1.93 13.71
CA VAL A 79 -12.35 2.57 12.45
C VAL A 79 -13.24 2.11 11.30
N THR A 80 -13.50 2.99 10.36
CA THR A 80 -14.32 2.71 9.18
C THR A 80 -13.47 2.39 7.96
N PRO A 81 -14.01 1.69 6.96
CA PRO A 81 -13.35 1.54 5.66
C PRO A 81 -12.98 2.87 5.01
N TYR A 82 -13.80 3.89 5.17
CA TYR A 82 -13.50 5.23 4.65
C TYR A 82 -12.21 5.80 5.25
N GLU A 83 -12.02 5.67 6.57
CA GLU A 83 -10.84 6.19 7.26
C GLU A 83 -9.55 5.45 6.87
N ILE A 84 -9.62 4.13 6.64
CA ILE A 84 -8.45 3.30 6.34
C ILE A 84 -8.25 3.18 4.83
N ASP A 85 -9.26 2.66 4.10
CA ASP A 85 -9.12 2.28 2.69
C ASP A 85 -9.09 3.49 1.76
N TYR A 86 -9.78 4.59 2.12
CA TYR A 86 -9.76 5.84 1.36
C TYR A 86 -8.81 6.87 1.95
N GLN A 87 -9.16 7.45 3.11
CA GLN A 87 -8.41 8.58 3.67
C GLN A 87 -6.97 8.20 4.03
N GLY A 88 -6.76 7.01 4.61
CA GLY A 88 -5.43 6.53 4.96
C GLY A 88 -4.52 6.37 3.74
N ASN A 89 -5.02 5.77 2.67
CA ASN A 89 -4.26 5.66 1.43
C ASN A 89 -4.07 7.03 0.73
N LEU A 90 -5.02 7.95 0.86
CA LEU A 90 -4.87 9.31 0.36
C LEU A 90 -3.77 10.08 1.11
N ASN A 91 -3.69 9.93 2.43
CA ASN A 91 -2.62 10.51 3.23
C ASN A 91 -1.25 9.99 2.77
N LEU A 92 -1.14 8.69 2.54
CA LEU A 92 0.09 8.08 2.02
C LEU A 92 0.44 8.55 0.60
N LEU A 93 -0.56 8.68 -0.28
CA LEU A 93 -0.38 9.21 -1.63
C LEU A 93 0.14 10.65 -1.61
N ASN A 94 -0.37 11.48 -0.70
CA ASN A 94 0.08 12.87 -0.55
C ASN A 94 1.54 12.93 -0.10
N GLU A 95 1.99 12.08 0.82
CA GLU A 95 3.40 11.96 1.20
C GLU A 95 4.27 11.48 0.04
N ALA A 96 3.80 10.50 -0.74
CA ALA A 96 4.51 10.04 -1.92
C ALA A 96 4.69 11.15 -2.97
N LYS A 97 3.64 11.95 -3.20
CA LYS A 97 3.72 13.13 -4.09
C LYS A 97 4.70 14.18 -3.56
N ALA A 98 4.65 14.50 -2.27
CA ALA A 98 5.55 15.47 -1.64
C ALA A 98 7.03 15.03 -1.74
N ALA A 99 7.30 13.75 -1.62
CA ALA A 99 8.63 13.16 -1.77
C ALA A 99 9.09 12.98 -3.24
N GLY A 100 8.22 13.26 -4.22
CA GLY A 100 8.53 13.08 -5.64
C GLY A 100 8.62 11.63 -6.10
N VAL A 101 7.97 10.71 -5.40
CA VAL A 101 7.89 9.29 -5.78
C VAL A 101 7.18 9.17 -7.13
N LYS A 102 7.77 8.40 -8.04
CA LYS A 102 7.27 8.28 -9.42
C LYS A 102 6.28 7.14 -9.63
N ASN A 103 6.31 6.13 -8.76
CA ASN A 103 5.46 4.96 -8.90
C ASN A 103 4.73 4.68 -7.58
N PHE A 104 3.41 4.62 -7.65
CA PHE A 104 2.55 4.27 -6.52
C PHE A 104 1.64 3.12 -6.93
N THR A 105 1.73 2.01 -6.22
CA THR A 105 0.93 0.82 -6.48
C THR A 105 -0.05 0.60 -5.34
N PHE A 106 -1.33 0.61 -5.66
CA PHE A 106 -2.42 0.28 -4.74
C PHE A 106 -2.99 -1.10 -5.05
N ILE A 107 -3.06 -1.95 -4.04
CA ILE A 107 -3.69 -3.26 -4.17
C ILE A 107 -5.16 -3.13 -3.86
N SER A 108 -5.97 -3.13 -4.89
CA SER A 108 -7.43 -3.04 -4.82
C SER A 108 -8.09 -4.40 -5.09
N VAL A 109 -9.41 -4.42 -5.10
CA VAL A 109 -10.21 -5.61 -5.45
C VAL A 109 -10.87 -5.41 -6.81
N ILE A 110 -10.99 -6.49 -7.58
CA ILE A 110 -11.64 -6.45 -8.90
C ILE A 110 -13.08 -5.99 -8.74
N LYS A 111 -13.49 -5.03 -9.59
CA LYS A 111 -14.85 -4.49 -9.63
C LYS A 111 -15.29 -3.82 -8.32
N ALA A 112 -14.38 -3.15 -7.61
CA ALA A 112 -14.73 -2.37 -6.43
C ALA A 112 -15.83 -1.33 -6.74
N ASP A 113 -15.81 -0.75 -7.92
CA ASP A 113 -16.78 0.23 -8.43
C ASP A 113 -18.19 -0.35 -8.67
N LYS A 114 -18.32 -1.67 -8.79
CA LYS A 114 -19.62 -2.33 -9.07
C LYS A 114 -20.46 -2.63 -7.83
N ALA A 115 -19.93 -2.42 -6.65
CA ALA A 115 -20.60 -2.69 -5.39
C ALA A 115 -20.53 -1.50 -4.40
N PRO A 116 -21.07 -0.31 -4.78
CA PRO A 116 -20.95 0.89 -3.94
C PRO A 116 -21.73 0.79 -2.62
N HIS A 117 -22.63 -0.18 -2.50
CA HIS A 117 -23.37 -0.47 -1.26
C HIS A 117 -22.53 -1.22 -0.21
N ILE A 118 -21.34 -1.71 -0.59
CA ILE A 118 -20.40 -2.34 0.33
C ILE A 118 -19.36 -1.28 0.72
N PRO A 119 -19.35 -0.79 1.98
CA PRO A 119 -18.51 0.36 2.38
C PRO A 119 -17.03 0.21 2.06
N MET A 120 -16.47 -0.99 2.26
CA MET A 120 -15.07 -1.27 1.97
C MET A 120 -14.76 -1.18 0.47
N LEU A 121 -15.63 -1.71 -0.39
CA LEU A 121 -15.45 -1.64 -1.85
C LEU A 121 -15.63 -0.22 -2.35
N HIS A 122 -16.59 0.49 -1.80
CA HIS A 122 -16.81 1.91 -2.13
C HIS A 122 -15.60 2.77 -1.77
N ALA A 123 -15.04 2.61 -0.57
CA ALA A 123 -13.85 3.35 -0.13
C ALA A 123 -12.64 3.06 -1.04
N LYS A 124 -12.44 1.80 -1.43
CA LYS A 124 -11.38 1.44 -2.39
C LYS A 124 -11.59 2.08 -3.76
N ALA A 125 -12.82 2.03 -4.28
CA ALA A 125 -13.15 2.65 -5.56
C ALA A 125 -12.94 4.17 -5.53
N MET A 126 -13.29 4.85 -4.44
CA MET A 126 -13.00 6.27 -4.25
C MET A 126 -11.50 6.57 -4.32
N PHE A 127 -10.66 5.76 -3.67
CA PHE A 127 -9.22 5.95 -3.74
C PHE A 127 -8.64 5.65 -5.14
N GLU A 128 -9.17 4.65 -5.85
CA GLU A 128 -8.79 4.39 -7.24
C GLU A 128 -9.00 5.62 -8.13
N GLU A 129 -10.09 6.37 -7.93
CA GLU A 129 -10.34 7.61 -8.69
C GLU A 129 -9.32 8.71 -8.34
N GLU A 130 -8.93 8.85 -7.07
CA GLU A 130 -7.87 9.80 -6.68
C GLU A 130 -6.52 9.40 -7.31
N LEU A 131 -6.22 8.12 -7.33
CA LEU A 131 -4.98 7.62 -7.92
C LEU A 131 -4.94 7.86 -9.44
N LYS A 132 -6.06 7.65 -10.15
CA LYS A 132 -6.18 7.95 -11.59
C LYS A 132 -5.97 9.44 -11.89
N ARG A 133 -6.46 10.33 -11.02
CA ARG A 133 -6.27 11.80 -11.17
C ARG A 133 -4.83 12.23 -10.89
N ALA A 134 -4.06 11.41 -10.24
CA ALA A 134 -2.67 11.72 -9.87
C ALA A 134 -1.68 11.59 -11.04
N ASP A 135 -2.12 11.42 -12.26
CA ASP A 135 -1.51 11.52 -13.60
C ASP A 135 -0.13 10.86 -13.86
N SER A 136 0.61 10.47 -12.83
CA SER A 136 1.95 9.89 -12.97
C SER A 136 2.12 8.54 -12.26
N LEU A 137 1.04 7.96 -11.76
CA LEU A 137 1.11 6.85 -10.83
C LEU A 137 0.36 5.62 -11.38
N THR A 138 0.97 4.46 -11.27
CA THR A 138 0.43 3.21 -11.80
C THR A 138 -0.58 2.59 -10.84
N LEU A 139 -1.81 2.40 -11.28
CA LEU A 139 -2.81 1.60 -10.58
C LEU A 139 -2.60 0.12 -10.89
N SER A 140 -2.36 -0.70 -9.88
CA SER A 140 -2.40 -2.16 -10.00
C SER A 140 -3.56 -2.72 -9.21
N THR A 141 -4.52 -3.32 -9.89
CA THR A 141 -5.58 -4.10 -9.25
C THR A 141 -5.17 -5.56 -9.22
N ALA A 142 -5.06 -6.14 -8.02
CA ALA A 142 -4.81 -7.56 -7.89
C ALA A 142 -6.14 -8.33 -7.83
N PRO A 143 -6.28 -9.42 -8.58
CA PRO A 143 -7.40 -10.34 -8.41
C PRO A 143 -7.31 -11.02 -7.04
N PRO A 144 -8.44 -11.52 -6.49
CA PRO A 144 -8.46 -12.23 -5.21
C PRO A 144 -7.61 -13.51 -5.17
N ALA A 145 -7.20 -14.02 -6.32
CA ALA A 145 -6.20 -15.07 -6.45
C ALA A 145 -4.92 -14.48 -7.02
N ILE A 146 -4.01 -14.07 -6.14
CA ILE A 146 -2.75 -13.45 -6.54
C ILE A 146 -1.81 -14.52 -7.06
N SER A 147 -1.65 -14.56 -8.36
CA SER A 147 -0.43 -15.08 -8.96
C SER A 147 0.65 -13.99 -8.88
N MET A 148 1.63 -14.19 -8.02
CA MET A 148 2.78 -13.28 -7.83
C MET A 148 3.63 -13.10 -9.11
N THR A 149 3.22 -13.69 -10.23
CA THR A 149 3.91 -13.64 -11.52
C THR A 149 3.69 -12.33 -12.29
N SER A 150 2.79 -11.45 -11.84
CA SER A 150 2.43 -10.23 -12.58
C SER A 150 3.06 -8.94 -12.05
N LEU A 151 3.97 -8.99 -11.08
CA LEU A 151 4.83 -7.85 -10.74
C LEU A 151 5.94 -7.69 -11.82
N ARG A 152 5.54 -7.62 -13.09
CA ARG A 152 6.45 -7.19 -14.15
C ARG A 152 6.54 -5.67 -14.08
N TYR A 153 7.67 -5.23 -13.55
CA TYR A 153 8.12 -3.87 -13.68
C TYR A 153 8.30 -3.53 -15.16
N SER A 154 7.49 -2.61 -15.68
CA SER A 154 7.75 -1.99 -16.97
C SER A 154 8.80 -0.90 -16.76
N SER A 155 10.06 -1.22 -16.98
CA SER A 155 11.10 -0.21 -17.19
C SER A 155 10.93 0.40 -18.58
N ARG A 156 10.43 1.61 -18.65
CA ARG A 156 10.70 2.56 -19.74
C ARG A 156 10.97 3.94 -19.17
#